data_cdbc305fcba6d5b9a8d2f7acc402b665
#
_entry.id   cdbc305fcba6d5b9a8d2f7acc402b665
#
_cell.length_a   1.000
_cell.length_b   1.000
_cell.length_c   1.000
_cell.angle_alpha   90.00
_cell.angle_beta   90.00
_cell.angle_gamma   90.00
#
_symmetry.space_group_name_H-M   'P 1'
#
loop_
_entity.id
_entity.type
_entity.pdbx_description
1 polymer ?
#
loop_
_entity_poly.entity_id
_entity_poly.type
_entity_poly.pdbx_seq_one_letter_code
_entity_poly.pdbx_strand_id
1 'polypeptide(L)'
;PVKSVRLVLASFTLADTGDVNATSARLAGGIDRDEGLSMGIGMVLDRTGIPMTYHVTSASPSAEEVSALVASAKNNFGAKRVIVVAGRTPHARDIVEALAESGDGFVFFRPLETAGFDLQAWVADASDYITTQSGSYKVKSRTDEMAGIRVKDTVLWGRDYAKIARKNGRIEDDQRDPALDGYICISSSETKLTAGTLFHIYRELWRLTEPFQLLESDFSPSPYPVAHAIHMRAHFLVCYVAFFALRLLRSDMNWSRNAAQVADALLRMEGSHLAENWFLFSYRSPVTDEIEQAAGVDVARRLRTAADIKRDIAKARKHIERQGE
;
A
#
# COMPACT_ATOMS: atom_id res chain seq x y z
N PRO A 1 15.68 5.13 -19.44
CA PRO A 1 16.07 4.92 -18.05
C PRO A 1 15.03 5.52 -17.12
N VAL A 2 14.55 4.73 -16.16
CA VAL A 2 13.58 5.14 -15.14
C VAL A 2 14.22 6.23 -14.28
N LYS A 3 13.65 7.45 -14.25
CA LYS A 3 14.27 8.58 -13.52
C LYS A 3 14.21 8.40 -12.00
N SER A 4 13.12 7.85 -11.48
CA SER A 4 12.94 7.56 -10.05
C SER A 4 11.95 6.45 -9.83
N VAL A 5 12.18 5.65 -8.79
CA VAL A 5 11.27 4.61 -8.27
C VAL A 5 10.97 4.86 -6.80
N ARG A 6 9.94 4.23 -6.27
CA ARG A 6 9.60 4.24 -4.86
C ARG A 6 9.88 2.87 -4.25
N LEU A 7 10.59 2.84 -3.13
CA LEU A 7 10.75 1.66 -2.30
C LEU A 7 9.83 1.83 -1.09
N VAL A 8 8.77 1.05 -1.03
CA VAL A 8 7.79 1.08 0.05
C VAL A 8 8.09 -0.04 1.02
N LEU A 9 8.32 0.31 2.28
CA LEU A 9 8.62 -0.62 3.37
C LEU A 9 7.39 -0.80 4.24
N ALA A 10 6.88 -2.02 4.33
CA ALA A 10 5.78 -2.39 5.19
C ALA A 10 6.19 -3.56 6.09
N SER A 11 5.74 -3.55 7.35
CA SER A 11 5.95 -4.65 8.30
C SER A 11 4.63 -5.35 8.59
N PHE A 12 4.70 -6.65 8.81
CA PHE A 12 3.58 -7.52 9.13
C PHE A 12 3.95 -8.34 10.38
N THR A 13 3.01 -8.45 11.30
CA THR A 13 3.11 -9.38 12.42
C THR A 13 2.15 -10.52 12.12
N LEU A 14 2.68 -11.72 12.00
CA LEU A 14 1.89 -12.93 11.85
C LEU A 14 1.45 -13.34 13.25
N ALA A 15 0.17 -13.18 13.56
CA ALA A 15 -0.37 -13.65 14.83
C ALA A 15 -0.33 -15.18 14.85
N ASP A 16 0.32 -15.74 15.84
CA ASP A 16 0.12 -17.14 16.21
C ASP A 16 -1.27 -17.22 16.86
N THR A 17 -2.18 -17.97 16.24
CA THR A 17 -3.55 -18.22 16.71
C THR A 17 -4.63 -17.13 16.56
N GLY A 18 -5.46 -17.26 15.56
CA GLY A 18 -6.93 -17.26 15.75
C GLY A 18 -7.68 -15.93 15.79
N ASP A 19 -7.07 -14.75 15.72
CA ASP A 19 -7.84 -13.51 15.71
C ASP A 19 -7.47 -12.61 14.51
N VAL A 20 -8.20 -12.81 13.43
CA VAL A 20 -8.03 -12.09 12.15
C VAL A 20 -8.25 -10.57 12.29
N ASN A 21 -8.99 -10.13 13.31
CA ASN A 21 -9.28 -8.72 13.55
C ASN A 21 -8.11 -7.95 14.19
N ALA A 22 -7.14 -8.64 14.79
CA ALA A 22 -5.98 -8.00 15.40
C ALA A 22 -4.93 -7.55 14.37
N THR A 23 -4.86 -8.20 13.22
CA THR A 23 -3.86 -7.94 12.17
C THR A 23 -4.07 -6.57 11.50
N SER A 24 -5.32 -6.19 11.25
CA SER A 24 -5.67 -4.92 10.58
C SER A 24 -5.34 -3.68 11.42
N ALA A 25 -5.42 -3.78 12.76
CA ALA A 25 -5.09 -2.69 13.66
C ALA A 25 -3.57 -2.50 13.84
N ARG A 26 -2.79 -3.56 13.64
CA ARG A 26 -1.32 -3.56 13.83
C ARG A 26 -0.54 -3.01 12.65
N LEU A 27 -1.09 -3.08 11.44
CA LEU A 27 -0.51 -2.48 10.22
C LEU A 27 -0.45 -0.94 10.26
N ALA A 28 -1.26 -0.31 11.10
CA ALA A 28 -1.28 1.14 11.27
C ALA A 28 -0.21 1.71 12.24
N GLY A 29 0.69 0.86 12.79
CA GLY A 29 1.76 1.36 13.64
C GLY A 29 1.89 0.69 15.02
N GLY A 30 1.36 -0.52 15.17
CA GLY A 30 1.47 -1.27 16.43
C GLY A 30 2.90 -1.73 16.69
N ILE A 31 3.46 -1.28 17.80
CA ILE A 31 4.68 -1.78 18.39
C ILE A 31 4.40 -3.13 19.02
N ASP A 32 5.26 -4.05 18.66
CA ASP A 32 5.75 -5.20 19.39
C ASP A 32 5.33 -5.31 20.85
N ARG A 33 4.49 -6.28 21.16
CA ARG A 33 4.29 -6.74 22.52
C ARG A 33 3.98 -8.23 22.69
N ASP A 34 3.93 -9.01 21.62
CA ASP A 34 3.79 -10.47 21.76
C ASP A 34 4.60 -11.20 20.70
N GLU A 35 5.18 -12.30 21.10
CA GLU A 35 6.16 -13.19 20.45
C GLU A 35 5.69 -13.81 19.11
N GLY A 36 5.04 -13.03 18.26
CA GLY A 36 4.70 -13.41 16.89
C GLY A 36 5.86 -13.18 15.94
N LEU A 37 6.01 -14.05 14.95
CA LEU A 37 7.00 -13.90 13.90
C LEU A 37 6.69 -12.63 13.08
N SER A 38 7.48 -11.59 13.28
CA SER A 38 7.36 -10.32 12.55
C SER A 38 8.32 -10.30 11.37
N MET A 39 7.83 -9.84 10.22
CA MET A 39 8.66 -9.67 9.04
C MET A 39 8.21 -8.46 8.22
N GLY A 40 9.10 -7.99 7.36
CA GLY A 40 8.85 -6.86 6.50
C GLY A 40 8.83 -7.22 5.02
N ILE A 41 8.29 -6.33 4.24
CA ILE A 41 8.37 -6.34 2.78
C ILE A 41 8.85 -4.97 2.30
N GLY A 42 9.91 -4.99 1.49
CA GLY A 42 10.32 -3.86 0.66
C GLY A 42 9.80 -4.07 -0.76
N MET A 43 8.89 -3.21 -1.23
CA MET A 43 8.34 -3.31 -2.58
C MET A 43 8.78 -2.11 -3.42
N VAL A 44 9.39 -2.39 -4.58
CA VAL A 44 9.78 -1.35 -5.53
C VAL A 44 8.60 -1.08 -6.46
N LEU A 45 8.14 0.16 -6.49
CA LEU A 45 7.06 0.63 -7.34
C LEU A 45 7.61 1.61 -8.39
N ASP A 46 7.05 1.60 -9.57
CA ASP A 46 7.27 2.65 -10.55
C ASP A 46 6.54 3.96 -10.16
N ARG A 47 6.61 4.98 -11.00
CA ARG A 47 5.98 6.29 -10.76
C ARG A 47 4.45 6.24 -10.77
N THR A 48 3.87 5.24 -11.43
CA THR A 48 2.42 5.03 -11.51
C THR A 48 1.91 4.14 -10.36
N GLY A 49 2.84 3.57 -9.58
CA GLY A 49 2.56 2.69 -8.46
C GLY A 49 2.38 1.23 -8.86
N ILE A 50 2.86 0.83 -10.02
CA ILE A 50 2.90 -0.56 -10.44
C ILE A 50 4.12 -1.24 -9.80
N PRO A 51 3.96 -2.40 -9.14
CA PRO A 51 5.06 -3.09 -8.50
C PRO A 51 6.01 -3.70 -9.54
N MET A 52 7.30 -3.44 -9.36
CA MET A 52 8.37 -3.94 -10.23
C MET A 52 9.06 -5.16 -9.63
N THR A 53 9.23 -5.18 -8.31
CA THR A 53 9.78 -6.31 -7.54
C THR A 53 9.44 -6.16 -6.06
N TYR A 54 9.66 -7.22 -5.30
CA TYR A 54 9.57 -7.20 -3.84
C TYR A 54 10.75 -7.94 -3.21
N HIS A 55 11.02 -7.60 -1.97
CA HIS A 55 12.00 -8.25 -1.11
C HIS A 55 11.39 -8.50 0.25
N VAL A 56 11.67 -9.67 0.82
CA VAL A 56 11.32 -9.94 2.21
C VAL A 56 12.44 -9.38 3.08
N THR A 57 12.08 -8.60 4.09
CA THR A 57 13.00 -7.89 4.99
C THR A 57 12.75 -8.28 6.43
N SER A 58 13.59 -7.82 7.34
CA SER A 58 13.24 -7.76 8.75
C SER A 58 12.01 -6.85 8.97
N ALA A 59 11.29 -7.03 10.06
CA ALA A 59 10.14 -6.18 10.41
C ALA A 59 10.55 -4.71 10.64
N SER A 60 11.77 -4.52 11.13
CA SER A 60 12.40 -3.22 11.36
C SER A 60 13.75 -3.18 10.65
N PRO A 61 13.77 -2.93 9.34
CA PRO A 61 15.01 -2.99 8.55
C PRO A 61 16.02 -1.95 9.02
N SER A 62 17.28 -2.36 9.11
CA SER A 62 18.41 -1.48 9.42
C SER A 62 18.73 -0.54 8.26
N ALA A 63 19.54 0.49 8.50
CA ALA A 63 20.02 1.38 7.45
C ALA A 63 20.79 0.63 6.35
N GLU A 64 21.58 -0.38 6.74
CA GLU A 64 22.33 -1.23 5.81
C GLU A 64 21.40 -2.05 4.91
N GLU A 65 20.36 -2.66 5.50
CA GLU A 65 19.35 -3.44 4.77
C GLU A 65 18.60 -2.55 3.77
N VAL A 66 18.17 -1.35 4.19
CA VAL A 66 17.52 -0.37 3.32
C VAL A 66 18.45 0.09 2.20
N SER A 67 19.71 0.37 2.51
CA SER A 67 20.72 0.78 1.52
C SER A 67 20.96 -0.31 0.47
N ALA A 68 20.99 -1.58 0.88
CA ALA A 68 21.13 -2.71 -0.04
C ALA A 68 19.91 -2.82 -0.99
N LEU A 69 18.69 -2.61 -0.48
CA LEU A 69 17.48 -2.59 -1.29
C LEU A 69 17.47 -1.43 -2.29
N VAL A 70 17.90 -0.25 -1.85
CA VAL A 70 18.04 0.94 -2.71
C VAL A 70 19.05 0.69 -3.82
N ALA A 71 20.21 0.13 -3.50
CA ALA A 71 21.23 -0.22 -4.48
C ALA A 71 20.70 -1.28 -5.49
N SER A 72 20.00 -2.30 -4.99
CA SER A 72 19.37 -3.32 -5.84
C SER A 72 18.36 -2.69 -6.80
N ALA A 73 17.50 -1.78 -6.32
CA ALA A 73 16.53 -1.08 -7.15
C ALA A 73 17.20 -0.22 -8.24
N LYS A 74 18.28 0.47 -7.90
CA LYS A 74 19.07 1.26 -8.88
C LYS A 74 19.69 0.37 -9.96
N ASN A 75 20.31 -0.73 -9.54
CA ASN A 75 21.01 -1.64 -10.45
C ASN A 75 20.05 -2.39 -11.38
N ASN A 76 18.95 -2.92 -10.84
CA ASN A 76 18.02 -3.76 -11.61
C ASN A 76 17.14 -2.94 -12.57
N PHE A 77 16.79 -1.71 -12.20
CA PHE A 77 15.83 -0.90 -12.98
C PHE A 77 16.46 0.37 -13.59
N GLY A 78 17.76 0.57 -13.43
CA GLY A 78 18.44 1.77 -13.92
C GLY A 78 17.92 3.08 -13.31
N ALA A 79 17.36 3.00 -12.10
CA ALA A 79 16.80 4.16 -11.41
C ALA A 79 17.93 5.09 -10.96
N LYS A 80 17.80 6.39 -11.26
CA LYS A 80 18.78 7.39 -10.80
C LYS A 80 18.58 7.76 -9.34
N ARG A 81 17.36 7.63 -8.85
CA ARG A 81 16.97 8.00 -7.50
C ARG A 81 15.86 7.09 -6.98
N VAL A 82 15.95 6.74 -5.72
CA VAL A 82 14.92 5.98 -4.99
C VAL A 82 14.32 6.88 -3.93
N ILE A 83 13.00 6.84 -3.77
CA ILE A 83 12.28 7.48 -2.66
C ILE A 83 11.80 6.36 -1.74
N VAL A 84 12.35 6.27 -0.54
CA VAL A 84 11.93 5.29 0.46
C VAL A 84 10.69 5.79 1.18
N VAL A 85 9.64 4.98 1.21
CA VAL A 85 8.37 5.28 1.89
C VAL A 85 8.19 4.29 3.00
N ALA A 86 8.03 4.76 4.24
CA ALA A 86 7.87 3.89 5.40
C ALA A 86 6.89 4.46 6.42
N GLY A 87 6.28 3.54 7.18
CA GLY A 87 5.50 3.83 8.37
C GLY A 87 6.40 4.20 9.56
N ARG A 88 6.03 3.73 10.75
CA ARG A 88 6.92 3.83 11.92
C ARG A 88 8.20 3.04 11.65
N THR A 89 9.32 3.71 11.79
CA THR A 89 10.63 3.13 11.53
C THR A 89 11.54 3.42 12.71
N PRO A 90 11.89 2.41 13.52
CA PRO A 90 12.77 2.61 14.70
C PRO A 90 14.13 3.21 14.35
N HIS A 91 14.67 2.85 13.21
CA HIS A 91 15.98 3.31 12.70
C HIS A 91 15.88 4.51 11.75
N ALA A 92 14.82 5.32 11.87
CA ALA A 92 14.54 6.41 10.92
C ALA A 92 15.73 7.37 10.74
N ARG A 93 16.45 7.69 11.82
CA ARG A 93 17.59 8.59 11.77
C ARG A 93 18.73 8.03 10.91
N ASP A 94 19.16 6.81 11.19
CA ASP A 94 20.28 6.16 10.50
C ASP A 94 19.95 5.93 9.02
N ILE A 95 18.70 5.58 8.74
CA ILE A 95 18.19 5.41 7.36
C ILE A 95 18.21 6.75 6.62
N VAL A 96 17.78 7.84 7.27
CA VAL A 96 17.78 9.19 6.67
C VAL A 96 19.20 9.65 6.34
N GLU A 97 20.16 9.43 7.24
CA GLU A 97 21.58 9.74 7.02
C GLU A 97 22.12 8.96 5.79
N ALA A 98 21.90 7.65 5.74
CA ALA A 98 22.36 6.81 4.62
C ALA A 98 21.70 7.19 3.27
N LEU A 99 20.41 7.55 3.28
CA LEU A 99 19.71 7.98 2.06
C LEU A 99 20.21 9.34 1.57
N ALA A 100 20.56 10.25 2.48
CA ALA A 100 21.12 11.54 2.11
C ALA A 100 22.52 11.41 1.48
N GLU A 101 23.36 10.56 2.03
CA GLU A 101 24.69 10.27 1.49
C GLU A 101 24.61 9.69 0.07
N SER A 102 23.61 8.84 -0.20
CA SER A 102 23.40 8.22 -1.51
C SER A 102 22.61 9.10 -2.51
N GLY A 103 22.16 10.30 -2.09
CA GLY A 103 21.37 11.22 -2.90
C GLY A 103 19.92 10.75 -3.12
N ASP A 104 19.45 9.83 -2.30
CA ASP A 104 18.09 9.29 -2.34
C ASP A 104 17.12 10.11 -1.47
N GLY A 105 15.84 9.81 -1.54
CA GLY A 105 14.83 10.55 -0.81
C GLY A 105 14.01 9.65 0.11
N PHE A 106 13.20 10.28 0.97
CA PHE A 106 12.29 9.57 1.84
C PHE A 106 10.97 10.30 2.06
N VAL A 107 9.94 9.53 2.44
CA VAL A 107 8.65 9.97 2.96
C VAL A 107 8.29 9.05 4.12
N PHE A 108 8.48 9.51 5.35
CA PHE A 108 8.29 8.71 6.56
C PHE A 108 7.16 9.26 7.42
N PHE A 109 6.41 8.34 8.02
CA PHE A 109 5.49 8.69 9.10
C PHE A 109 6.29 9.19 10.32
N ARG A 110 5.83 10.31 10.89
CA ARG A 110 6.39 10.88 12.11
C ARG A 110 5.38 10.73 13.24
N PRO A 111 5.60 9.79 14.18
CA PRO A 111 4.69 9.61 15.30
C PRO A 111 4.61 10.88 16.13
N LEU A 112 3.40 11.35 16.38
CA LEU A 112 3.18 12.57 17.19
C LEU A 112 3.29 12.28 18.68
N GLU A 113 2.99 11.07 19.09
CA GLU A 113 3.01 10.64 20.51
C GLU A 113 4.41 10.69 21.09
N THR A 114 5.43 10.39 20.28
CA THR A 114 6.84 10.41 20.67
C THR A 114 7.59 11.65 20.19
N ALA A 115 6.88 12.58 19.54
CA ALA A 115 7.47 13.80 19.02
C ALA A 115 7.77 14.81 20.15
N GLY A 116 8.78 15.65 19.92
CA GLY A 116 9.07 16.75 20.84
C GLY A 116 7.89 17.74 20.95
N PHE A 117 7.85 18.43 22.11
CA PHE A 117 6.79 19.38 22.42
C PHE A 117 6.56 20.44 21.32
N ASP A 118 7.61 20.94 20.69
CA ASP A 118 7.53 21.93 19.61
C ASP A 118 6.71 21.44 18.40
N LEU A 119 6.87 20.15 18.02
CA LEU A 119 6.09 19.57 16.92
C LEU A 119 4.64 19.38 17.33
N GLN A 120 4.38 18.86 18.53
CA GLN A 120 3.03 18.67 19.04
C GLN A 120 2.29 20.00 19.17
N ALA A 121 2.92 21.02 19.74
CA ALA A 121 2.35 22.37 19.85
C ALA A 121 2.05 22.98 18.48
N TRP A 122 2.97 22.82 17.52
CA TRP A 122 2.76 23.27 16.15
C TRP A 122 1.60 22.52 15.48
N VAL A 123 1.44 21.23 15.69
CA VAL A 123 0.32 20.43 15.14
C VAL A 123 -1.01 20.87 15.77
N ALA A 124 -1.04 21.09 17.08
CA ALA A 124 -2.26 21.49 17.81
C ALA A 124 -2.70 22.92 17.50
N ASP A 125 -1.78 23.79 17.10
CA ASP A 125 -2.10 25.16 16.70
C ASP A 125 -2.98 25.16 15.44
N ALA A 126 -4.19 25.71 15.55
CA ALA A 126 -5.17 25.76 14.48
C ALA A 126 -4.84 26.76 13.36
N SER A 127 -3.83 27.61 13.54
CA SER A 127 -3.38 28.57 12.53
C SER A 127 -2.76 27.85 11.32
N ASP A 128 -2.77 28.49 10.16
CA ASP A 128 -2.10 28.07 8.93
C ASP A 128 -2.61 26.75 8.30
N TYR A 129 -3.68 26.15 8.84
CA TYR A 129 -4.32 25.01 8.19
C TYR A 129 -5.11 25.44 6.96
N ILE A 130 -4.79 24.84 5.82
CA ILE A 130 -5.51 25.04 4.57
C ILE A 130 -6.47 23.87 4.38
N THR A 131 -7.76 24.16 4.19
CA THR A 131 -8.75 23.13 3.85
C THR A 131 -8.55 22.69 2.40
N THR A 132 -8.49 21.37 2.16
CA THR A 132 -8.38 20.83 0.81
C THR A 132 -9.65 21.10 0.00
N GLN A 133 -9.55 21.09 -1.33
CA GLN A 133 -10.69 21.32 -2.22
C GLN A 133 -11.88 20.38 -1.97
N SER A 134 -11.62 19.16 -1.49
CA SER A 134 -12.67 18.21 -1.11
C SER A 134 -13.40 18.59 0.19
N GLY A 135 -12.91 19.57 0.95
CA GLY A 135 -13.45 19.96 2.25
C GLY A 135 -13.25 18.92 3.37
N SER A 136 -12.71 17.76 3.05
CA SER A 136 -12.63 16.61 3.98
C SER A 136 -11.38 16.64 4.86
N TYR A 137 -10.34 17.36 4.45
CA TYR A 137 -9.04 17.38 5.12
C TYR A 137 -8.54 18.81 5.30
N LYS A 138 -7.79 19.00 6.39
CA LYS A 138 -6.99 20.21 6.62
C LYS A 138 -5.52 19.84 6.60
N VAL A 139 -4.69 20.65 5.96
CA VAL A 139 -3.26 20.40 5.83
C VAL A 139 -2.46 21.64 6.18
N LYS A 140 -1.29 21.44 6.80
CA LYS A 140 -0.25 22.46 6.88
C LYS A 140 1.14 21.81 6.75
N SER A 141 2.12 22.64 6.41
CA SER A 141 3.49 22.16 6.26
C SER A 141 4.46 23.18 6.81
N ARG A 142 5.57 22.69 7.35
CA ARG A 142 6.71 23.52 7.75
C ARG A 142 8.03 22.90 7.24
N THR A 143 9.06 23.69 7.21
CA THR A 143 10.42 23.19 7.06
C THR A 143 10.98 22.88 8.44
N ASP A 144 11.61 21.73 8.58
CA ASP A 144 12.28 21.24 9.79
C ASP A 144 13.62 20.61 9.40
N GLU A 145 14.32 20.07 10.37
CA GLU A 145 15.58 19.36 10.19
C GLU A 145 15.49 17.97 10.86
N MET A 146 15.99 16.96 10.16
CA MET A 146 16.13 15.60 10.67
C MET A 146 17.51 15.08 10.30
N ALA A 147 18.28 14.65 11.29
CA ALA A 147 19.65 14.16 11.09
C ALA A 147 20.56 15.13 10.30
N GLY A 148 20.48 16.43 10.54
CA GLY A 148 21.23 17.45 9.81
C GLY A 148 20.73 17.74 8.39
N ILE A 149 19.59 17.15 7.99
CA ILE A 149 19.03 17.25 6.65
C ILE A 149 17.75 18.06 6.69
N ARG A 150 17.63 19.01 5.77
CA ARG A 150 16.42 19.81 5.62
C ARG A 150 15.26 18.95 5.15
N VAL A 151 14.19 18.90 5.94
CA VAL A 151 12.98 18.15 5.67
C VAL A 151 11.77 19.05 5.61
N LYS A 152 10.70 18.53 5.04
CA LYS A 152 9.36 19.12 5.08
C LYS A 152 8.48 18.24 5.94
N ASP A 153 8.07 18.75 7.08
CA ASP A 153 7.00 18.17 7.87
C ASP A 153 5.66 18.60 7.28
N THR A 154 4.80 17.65 7.05
CA THR A 154 3.46 17.89 6.53
C THR A 154 2.44 17.15 7.39
N VAL A 155 1.47 17.90 7.89
CA VAL A 155 0.42 17.38 8.75
C VAL A 155 -0.90 17.42 7.99
N LEU A 156 -1.63 16.33 8.08
CA LEU A 156 -3.00 16.22 7.61
C LEU A 156 -3.91 15.89 8.79
N TRP A 157 -5.01 16.63 8.95
CA TRP A 157 -6.10 16.26 9.83
C TRP A 157 -7.32 15.87 9.02
N GLY A 158 -7.97 14.74 9.40
CA GLY A 158 -9.17 14.27 8.75
C GLY A 158 -10.21 13.78 9.76
N ARG A 159 -11.48 14.11 9.52
CA ARG A 159 -12.60 13.71 10.39
C ARG A 159 -12.72 12.19 10.53
N ASP A 160 -12.48 11.46 9.47
CA ASP A 160 -12.59 10.00 9.47
C ASP A 160 -11.42 9.37 10.23
N TYR A 161 -10.22 9.91 10.11
CA TYR A 161 -9.08 9.50 10.93
C TYR A 161 -9.30 9.77 12.41
N ALA A 162 -9.91 10.92 12.75
CA ALA A 162 -10.27 11.23 14.13
C ALA A 162 -11.31 10.24 14.71
N LYS A 163 -12.29 9.81 13.90
CA LYS A 163 -13.26 8.78 14.32
C LYS A 163 -12.58 7.43 14.55
N ILE A 164 -11.69 7.02 13.65
CA ILE A 164 -10.93 5.77 13.76
C ILE A 164 -10.03 5.80 14.98
N ALA A 165 -9.29 6.89 15.18
CA ALA A 165 -8.43 7.08 16.33
C ALA A 165 -9.22 6.97 17.66
N ARG A 166 -10.38 7.62 17.76
CA ARG A 166 -11.26 7.53 18.95
C ARG A 166 -11.83 6.14 19.16
N LYS A 167 -12.15 5.40 18.09
CA LYS A 167 -12.64 4.02 18.17
C LYS A 167 -11.55 3.08 18.70
N ASN A 168 -10.33 3.24 18.21
CA ASN A 168 -9.19 2.40 18.60
C ASN A 168 -8.64 2.78 19.97
N GLY A 169 -8.76 4.02 20.42
CA GLY A 169 -8.24 4.50 21.70
C GLY A 169 -9.11 4.17 22.92
N ARG A 170 -10.14 3.36 22.76
CA ARG A 170 -10.87 2.72 23.89
C ARG A 170 -10.12 1.52 24.46
N ILE A 171 -9.01 1.14 23.88
CA ILE A 171 -8.10 0.10 24.36
C ILE A 171 -6.92 0.84 24.99
N GLU A 172 -6.92 0.90 26.30
CA GLU A 172 -5.89 1.27 27.28
C GLU A 172 -4.53 1.72 26.71
N ASP A 173 -4.40 3.00 26.35
CA ASP A 173 -3.09 3.61 26.16
C ASP A 173 -3.05 4.92 26.96
N ASP A 174 -2.44 4.84 28.15
CA ASP A 174 -2.33 5.94 29.12
C ASP A 174 -1.44 7.11 28.60
N GLN A 175 -0.81 6.95 27.42
CA GLN A 175 0.08 7.93 26.82
C GLN A 175 -0.56 8.71 25.65
N ARG A 176 -1.83 8.44 25.34
CA ARG A 176 -2.49 9.06 24.20
C ARG A 176 -3.06 10.42 24.54
N ASP A 177 -2.67 11.45 23.78
CA ASP A 177 -3.31 12.76 23.83
C ASP A 177 -4.51 12.81 22.85
N PRO A 178 -5.75 12.91 23.35
CA PRO A 178 -6.95 13.04 22.51
C PRO A 178 -6.93 14.29 21.61
N ALA A 179 -6.15 15.31 21.93
CA ALA A 179 -5.99 16.51 21.12
C ALA A 179 -5.29 16.22 19.79
N LEU A 180 -4.53 15.13 19.70
CA LEU A 180 -3.82 14.69 18.49
C LEU A 180 -4.64 13.72 17.63
N ASP A 181 -5.89 13.42 18.00
CA ASP A 181 -6.74 12.52 17.26
C ASP A 181 -7.06 13.01 15.85
N GLY A 182 -6.76 12.17 14.88
CA GLY A 182 -7.04 12.44 13.47
C GLY A 182 -5.93 13.17 12.72
N TYR A 183 -4.84 13.48 13.40
CA TYR A 183 -3.65 14.04 12.78
C TYR A 183 -2.71 12.92 12.28
N ILE A 184 -2.21 13.10 11.09
CA ILE A 184 -1.16 12.28 10.48
C ILE A 184 -0.02 13.22 10.12
N CYS A 185 1.17 13.00 10.66
CA CYS A 185 2.36 13.74 10.33
C CYS A 185 3.31 12.88 9.50
N ILE A 186 3.83 13.45 8.43
CA ILE A 186 4.88 12.86 7.61
C ILE A 186 6.04 13.83 7.46
N SER A 187 7.26 13.30 7.52
CA SER A 187 8.49 14.03 7.22
C SER A 187 9.07 13.54 5.90
N SER A 188 9.54 14.46 5.07
CA SER A 188 10.07 14.13 3.74
C SER A 188 11.25 14.99 3.34
N SER A 189 12.23 14.39 2.68
CA SER A 189 13.30 15.09 1.96
C SER A 189 12.78 15.81 0.69
N GLU A 190 11.58 15.45 0.22
CA GLU A 190 10.97 16.02 -0.98
C GLU A 190 10.31 17.38 -0.71
N THR A 191 11.10 18.37 -0.31
CA THR A 191 10.62 19.67 0.18
C THR A 191 9.82 20.48 -0.86
N LYS A 192 10.03 20.22 -2.15
CA LYS A 192 9.34 20.91 -3.25
C LYS A 192 7.96 20.33 -3.58
N LEU A 193 7.66 19.11 -3.11
CA LEU A 193 6.37 18.49 -3.37
C LEU A 193 5.26 19.14 -2.55
N THR A 194 4.06 19.18 -3.13
CA THR A 194 2.87 19.65 -2.41
C THR A 194 2.46 18.67 -1.32
N ALA A 195 1.72 19.13 -0.32
CA ALA A 195 1.17 18.27 0.72
C ALA A 195 0.34 17.12 0.13
N GLY A 196 -0.52 17.39 -0.85
CA GLY A 196 -1.33 16.38 -1.52
C GLY A 196 -0.49 15.30 -2.20
N THR A 197 0.60 15.69 -2.87
CA THR A 197 1.52 14.73 -3.52
C THR A 197 2.23 13.87 -2.49
N LEU A 198 2.71 14.46 -1.38
CA LEU A 198 3.39 13.72 -0.31
C LEU A 198 2.44 12.70 0.35
N PHE A 199 1.19 13.09 0.65
CA PHE A 199 0.21 12.15 1.17
C PHE A 199 -0.20 11.08 0.16
N HIS A 200 -0.24 11.42 -1.14
CA HIS A 200 -0.47 10.41 -2.18
C HIS A 200 0.64 9.35 -2.20
N ILE A 201 1.90 9.77 -2.11
CA ILE A 201 3.05 8.86 -2.01
C ILE A 201 2.98 8.02 -0.72
N TYR A 202 2.69 8.65 0.41
CA TYR A 202 2.56 7.96 1.69
C TYR A 202 1.42 6.92 1.68
N ARG A 203 0.32 7.22 1.03
CA ARG A 203 -0.81 6.28 0.88
C ARG A 203 -0.48 5.02 0.10
N GLU A 204 0.60 4.98 -0.65
CA GLU A 204 1.09 3.74 -1.29
C GLU A 204 1.39 2.67 -0.24
N LEU A 205 1.85 3.05 0.95
CA LEU A 205 2.05 2.14 2.08
C LEU A 205 0.77 1.36 2.43
N TRP A 206 -0.37 2.07 2.51
CA TRP A 206 -1.66 1.46 2.83
C TRP A 206 -2.20 0.59 1.69
N ARG A 207 -1.87 0.95 0.47
CA ARG A 207 -2.26 0.17 -0.72
C ARG A 207 -1.50 -1.13 -0.86
N LEU A 208 -0.31 -1.25 -0.26
CA LEU A 208 0.40 -2.52 -0.19
C LEU A 208 -0.28 -3.52 0.71
N THR A 209 -0.95 -3.06 1.76
CA THR A 209 -1.64 -3.93 2.72
C THR A 209 -3.01 -4.40 2.21
N GLU A 210 -3.62 -3.64 1.29
CA GLU A 210 -4.97 -3.92 0.77
C GLU A 210 -5.12 -5.34 0.16
N PRO A 211 -4.21 -5.84 -0.71
CA PRO A 211 -4.30 -7.20 -1.23
C PRO A 211 -4.04 -8.27 -0.18
N PHE A 212 -3.16 -8.01 0.80
CA PHE A 212 -2.93 -8.97 1.89
C PHE A 212 -4.18 -9.12 2.75
N GLN A 213 -4.91 -8.02 3.01
CA GLN A 213 -6.18 -8.07 3.72
C GLN A 213 -7.27 -8.79 2.93
N LEU A 214 -7.35 -8.60 1.61
CA LEU A 214 -8.30 -9.30 0.75
C LEU A 214 -8.01 -10.81 0.70
N LEU A 215 -6.75 -11.20 0.64
CA LEU A 215 -6.34 -12.60 0.63
C LEU A 215 -6.52 -13.27 1.99
N GLU A 216 -6.31 -12.55 3.09
CA GLU A 216 -6.56 -13.05 4.45
C GLU A 216 -8.06 -13.32 4.69
N SER A 217 -8.97 -12.47 4.17
CA SER A 217 -10.40 -12.63 4.38
C SER A 217 -11.03 -13.79 3.59
N ASP A 218 -10.52 -14.08 2.38
CA ASP A 218 -11.17 -15.00 1.45
C ASP A 218 -10.50 -16.39 1.39
N PHE A 219 -9.24 -16.52 1.83
CA PHE A 219 -8.47 -17.75 1.71
C PHE A 219 -8.15 -18.45 3.02
N SER A 220 -8.58 -17.94 4.18
CA SER A 220 -8.24 -18.56 5.46
C SER A 220 -9.44 -18.88 6.34
N PRO A 221 -10.02 -20.07 6.25
CA PRO A 221 -10.73 -20.66 7.38
C PRO A 221 -9.80 -21.48 8.30
N SER A 222 -8.51 -21.52 8.04
CA SER A 222 -7.57 -22.27 8.87
C SER A 222 -6.31 -21.44 9.11
N PRO A 223 -5.86 -21.30 10.37
CA PRO A 223 -4.55 -20.73 10.63
C PRO A 223 -3.55 -21.66 9.95
N TYR A 224 -3.01 -21.26 8.81
CA TYR A 224 -1.84 -21.93 8.26
C TYR A 224 -0.78 -21.87 9.35
N PRO A 225 -0.29 -23.02 9.84
CA PRO A 225 0.87 -23.02 10.68
C PRO A 225 2.03 -22.49 9.83
N VAL A 226 2.29 -21.19 9.95
CA VAL A 226 3.40 -20.51 9.25
C VAL A 226 4.71 -20.91 9.96
N ALA A 227 4.87 -22.20 10.20
CA ALA A 227 6.02 -22.76 10.87
C ALA A 227 7.30 -22.74 10.03
N HIS A 228 7.20 -22.45 8.71
CA HIS A 228 8.34 -22.55 7.80
C HIS A 228 8.49 -21.30 6.93
N ALA A 229 9.70 -20.73 6.93
CA ALA A 229 10.08 -19.59 6.09
C ALA A 229 9.79 -19.79 4.58
N ILE A 230 9.78 -21.03 4.12
CA ILE A 230 9.44 -21.37 2.71
C ILE A 230 7.96 -21.10 2.42
N HIS A 231 7.06 -21.47 3.31
CA HIS A 231 5.62 -21.24 3.13
C HIS A 231 5.29 -19.75 3.13
N MET A 232 5.96 -18.98 3.99
CA MET A 232 5.81 -17.52 4.00
C MET A 232 6.27 -16.87 2.70
N ARG A 233 7.42 -17.28 2.18
CA ARG A 233 7.90 -16.78 0.88
C ARG A 233 6.94 -17.10 -0.25
N ALA A 234 6.37 -18.31 -0.25
CA ALA A 234 5.37 -18.71 -1.23
C ALA A 234 4.09 -17.87 -1.11
N HIS A 235 3.61 -17.62 0.12
CA HIS A 235 2.47 -16.75 0.38
C HIS A 235 2.71 -15.33 -0.12
N PHE A 236 3.86 -14.72 0.19
CA PHE A 236 4.21 -13.39 -0.30
C PHE A 236 4.33 -13.34 -1.82
N LEU A 237 4.83 -14.40 -2.45
CA LEU A 237 4.86 -14.47 -3.91
C LEU A 237 3.45 -14.43 -4.51
N VAL A 238 2.52 -15.23 -3.95
CA VAL A 238 1.12 -15.24 -4.40
C VAL A 238 0.48 -13.87 -4.20
N CYS A 239 0.66 -13.25 -3.03
CA CYS A 239 0.17 -11.91 -2.74
C CYS A 239 0.74 -10.87 -3.70
N TYR A 240 2.05 -10.95 -3.99
CA TYR A 240 2.69 -10.06 -4.95
C TYR A 240 2.11 -10.20 -6.36
N VAL A 241 1.94 -11.43 -6.85
CA VAL A 241 1.38 -11.68 -8.18
C VAL A 241 -0.06 -11.17 -8.27
N ALA A 242 -0.88 -11.43 -7.25
CA ALA A 242 -2.25 -10.92 -7.18
C ALA A 242 -2.29 -9.38 -7.15
N PHE A 243 -1.43 -8.75 -6.35
CA PHE A 243 -1.29 -7.30 -6.29
C PHE A 243 -0.86 -6.71 -7.63
N PHE A 244 0.14 -7.31 -8.26
CA PHE A 244 0.63 -6.90 -9.57
C PHE A 244 -0.48 -6.94 -10.63
N ALA A 245 -1.18 -8.08 -10.73
CA ALA A 245 -2.28 -8.26 -11.68
C ALA A 245 -3.42 -7.25 -11.43
N LEU A 246 -3.80 -7.05 -10.17
CA LEU A 246 -4.83 -6.09 -9.79
C LEU A 246 -4.43 -4.64 -10.12
N ARG A 247 -3.16 -4.29 -9.92
CA ARG A 247 -2.63 -2.94 -10.22
C ARG A 247 -2.59 -2.68 -11.72
N LEU A 248 -2.18 -3.67 -12.52
CA LEU A 248 -2.22 -3.58 -13.99
C LEU A 248 -3.66 -3.38 -14.47
N LEU A 249 -4.59 -4.23 -14.06
CA LEU A 249 -5.99 -4.12 -14.45
C LEU A 249 -6.58 -2.76 -14.08
N ARG A 250 -6.31 -2.26 -12.86
CA ARG A 250 -6.77 -0.94 -12.44
C ARG A 250 -6.11 0.20 -13.21
N SER A 251 -4.86 0.05 -13.62
CA SER A 251 -4.19 1.01 -14.51
C SER A 251 -4.90 1.08 -15.86
N ASP A 252 -5.22 -0.07 -16.44
CA ASP A 252 -5.93 -0.15 -17.73
C ASP A 252 -7.38 0.39 -17.62
N MET A 253 -7.98 0.31 -16.42
CA MET A 253 -9.25 0.97 -16.08
C MET A 253 -9.10 2.45 -15.70
N ASN A 254 -7.93 3.08 -15.95
CA ASN A 254 -7.64 4.48 -15.57
C ASN A 254 -7.90 4.77 -14.07
N TRP A 255 -7.69 3.80 -13.19
CA TRP A 255 -7.88 3.93 -11.75
C TRP A 255 -9.30 4.34 -11.32
N SER A 256 -10.30 4.11 -12.15
CA SER A 256 -11.71 4.50 -11.94
C SER A 256 -12.34 3.81 -10.72
N ARG A 257 -11.84 2.61 -10.36
CA ARG A 257 -12.35 1.78 -9.25
C ARG A 257 -11.28 1.51 -8.20
N ASN A 258 -11.71 1.31 -6.95
CA ASN A 258 -10.81 0.83 -5.91
C ASN A 258 -10.58 -0.70 -6.03
N ALA A 259 -9.57 -1.23 -5.32
CA ALA A 259 -9.19 -2.64 -5.40
C ALA A 259 -10.32 -3.57 -4.95
N ALA A 260 -11.02 -3.23 -3.86
CA ALA A 260 -12.11 -4.04 -3.34
C ALA A 260 -13.29 -4.16 -4.32
N GLN A 261 -13.64 -3.06 -5.02
CA GLN A 261 -14.68 -3.10 -6.04
C GLN A 261 -14.34 -4.00 -7.23
N VAL A 262 -13.07 -3.96 -7.66
CA VAL A 262 -12.60 -4.82 -8.77
C VAL A 262 -12.55 -6.28 -8.32
N ALA A 263 -12.02 -6.55 -7.13
CA ALA A 263 -11.95 -7.91 -6.58
C ALA A 263 -13.35 -8.50 -6.39
N ASP A 264 -14.30 -7.77 -5.78
CA ASP A 264 -15.70 -8.22 -5.62
C ASP A 264 -16.36 -8.52 -6.97
N ALA A 265 -16.12 -7.67 -7.97
CA ALA A 265 -16.68 -7.90 -9.31
C ALA A 265 -16.09 -9.16 -9.95
N LEU A 266 -14.77 -9.38 -9.85
CA LEU A 266 -14.10 -10.56 -10.38
C LEU A 266 -14.57 -11.85 -9.68
N LEU A 267 -14.72 -11.82 -8.36
CA LEU A 267 -15.22 -12.97 -7.58
C LEU A 267 -16.65 -13.35 -7.96
N ARG A 268 -17.49 -12.37 -8.32
CA ARG A 268 -18.89 -12.62 -8.75
C ARG A 268 -19.02 -13.01 -10.23
N MET A 269 -17.94 -12.85 -11.02
CA MET A 269 -17.93 -13.23 -12.44
C MET A 269 -17.81 -14.75 -12.61
N GLU A 270 -18.72 -15.50 -12.02
CA GLU A 270 -18.78 -16.95 -12.10
C GLU A 270 -19.65 -17.42 -13.28
N GLY A 271 -19.22 -18.48 -13.94
CA GLY A 271 -19.96 -19.17 -14.99
C GLY A 271 -20.53 -20.48 -14.51
N SER A 272 -21.86 -20.58 -14.42
CA SER A 272 -22.55 -21.86 -14.14
C SER A 272 -22.56 -22.72 -15.39
N HIS A 273 -22.06 -23.96 -15.30
CA HIS A 273 -22.11 -24.92 -16.38
C HIS A 273 -23.58 -25.39 -16.57
N LEU A 274 -24.06 -25.26 -17.76
CA LEU A 274 -25.35 -25.82 -18.21
C LEU A 274 -25.15 -27.15 -18.97
N ALA A 275 -26.20 -27.63 -19.64
CA ALA A 275 -26.08 -28.83 -20.46
C ALA A 275 -25.08 -28.64 -21.63
N GLU A 276 -24.42 -29.71 -22.04
CA GLU A 276 -23.43 -29.76 -23.13
C GLU A 276 -22.22 -28.86 -22.88
N ASN A 277 -21.99 -27.85 -23.73
CA ASN A 277 -20.83 -26.95 -23.67
C ASN A 277 -21.22 -25.50 -23.34
N TRP A 278 -22.38 -25.28 -22.73
CA TRP A 278 -22.89 -23.98 -22.41
C TRP A 278 -22.58 -23.56 -20.98
N PHE A 279 -22.25 -22.26 -20.82
CA PHE A 279 -22.03 -21.61 -19.54
C PHE A 279 -22.89 -20.37 -19.43
N LEU A 280 -23.53 -20.19 -18.27
CA LEU A 280 -24.32 -19.01 -17.95
C LEU A 280 -23.55 -18.10 -17.00
N PHE A 281 -23.31 -16.87 -17.43
CA PHE A 281 -22.74 -15.79 -16.61
C PHE A 281 -23.87 -14.85 -16.21
N SER A 282 -24.31 -14.92 -14.97
CA SER A 282 -25.47 -14.16 -14.49
C SER A 282 -25.13 -12.79 -13.94
N TYR A 283 -23.90 -12.58 -13.47
CA TYR A 283 -23.48 -11.34 -12.85
C TYR A 283 -23.02 -10.30 -13.88
N ARG A 284 -23.55 -9.09 -13.74
CA ARG A 284 -23.14 -7.91 -14.49
C ARG A 284 -23.24 -6.66 -13.62
N SER A 285 -22.26 -5.78 -13.73
CA SER A 285 -22.21 -4.50 -13.02
C SER A 285 -21.45 -3.46 -13.86
N PRO A 286 -21.53 -2.16 -13.55
CA PRO A 286 -20.70 -1.17 -14.22
C PRO A 286 -19.20 -1.46 -14.11
N VAL A 287 -18.76 -2.14 -13.05
CA VAL A 287 -17.34 -2.54 -12.88
C VAL A 287 -16.95 -3.62 -13.88
N THR A 288 -17.82 -4.61 -14.13
CA THR A 288 -17.55 -5.66 -15.14
C THR A 288 -17.53 -5.08 -16.56
N ASP A 289 -18.31 -4.05 -16.85
CA ASP A 289 -18.30 -3.36 -18.14
C ASP A 289 -16.96 -2.60 -18.35
N GLU A 290 -16.43 -1.98 -17.30
CA GLU A 290 -15.10 -1.33 -17.33
C GLU A 290 -13.98 -2.37 -17.47
N ILE A 291 -14.07 -3.53 -16.80
CA ILE A 291 -13.11 -4.65 -16.95
C ILE A 291 -13.14 -5.18 -18.39
N GLU A 292 -14.33 -5.33 -18.97
CA GLU A 292 -14.51 -5.73 -20.38
C GLU A 292 -13.77 -4.79 -21.33
N GLN A 293 -13.96 -3.48 -21.13
CA GLN A 293 -13.31 -2.46 -21.95
C GLN A 293 -11.79 -2.51 -21.80
N ALA A 294 -11.28 -2.64 -20.56
CA ALA A 294 -9.85 -2.70 -20.27
C ALA A 294 -9.19 -3.96 -20.84
N ALA A 295 -9.86 -5.12 -20.73
CA ALA A 295 -9.34 -6.40 -21.22
C ALA A 295 -9.59 -6.65 -22.73
N GLY A 296 -10.40 -5.83 -23.39
CA GLY A 296 -10.74 -6.00 -24.80
C GLY A 296 -11.57 -7.27 -25.08
N VAL A 297 -12.32 -7.75 -24.09
CA VAL A 297 -13.14 -8.96 -24.19
C VAL A 297 -14.60 -8.66 -23.89
N ASP A 298 -15.51 -9.33 -24.58
CA ASP A 298 -16.96 -9.22 -24.31
C ASP A 298 -17.34 -10.11 -23.13
N VAL A 299 -17.46 -9.55 -21.93
CA VAL A 299 -17.96 -10.25 -20.73
C VAL A 299 -19.46 -10.03 -20.50
N ALA A 300 -20.10 -9.20 -21.33
CA ALA A 300 -21.52 -8.86 -21.21
C ALA A 300 -22.46 -9.99 -21.65
N ARG A 301 -22.00 -10.89 -22.51
CA ARG A 301 -22.80 -11.97 -23.04
C ARG A 301 -23.04 -13.03 -21.98
N ARG A 302 -24.30 -13.16 -21.56
CA ARG A 302 -24.69 -14.07 -20.47
C ARG A 302 -24.49 -15.55 -20.80
N LEU A 303 -24.83 -15.97 -22.02
CA LEU A 303 -24.76 -17.38 -22.45
C LEU A 303 -23.58 -17.56 -23.41
N ARG A 304 -22.65 -18.44 -23.08
CA ARG A 304 -21.43 -18.68 -23.83
C ARG A 304 -21.14 -20.17 -23.96
N THR A 305 -20.54 -20.52 -25.08
CA THR A 305 -19.97 -21.86 -25.25
C THR A 305 -18.53 -21.90 -24.74
N ALA A 306 -18.02 -23.09 -24.44
CA ALA A 306 -16.59 -23.28 -24.13
C ALA A 306 -15.68 -22.74 -25.26
N ALA A 307 -16.13 -22.80 -26.51
CA ALA A 307 -15.39 -22.24 -27.65
C ALA A 307 -15.35 -20.71 -27.62
N ASP A 308 -16.45 -20.06 -27.24
CA ASP A 308 -16.50 -18.59 -27.06
C ASP A 308 -15.52 -18.14 -25.96
N ILE A 309 -15.52 -18.83 -24.82
CA ILE A 309 -14.61 -18.53 -23.70
C ILE A 309 -13.14 -18.67 -24.13
N LYS A 310 -12.79 -19.76 -24.82
CA LYS A 310 -11.42 -19.97 -25.34
C LYS A 310 -11.01 -18.87 -26.32
N ARG A 311 -11.95 -18.44 -27.20
CA ARG A 311 -11.71 -17.35 -28.15
C ARG A 311 -11.48 -16.01 -27.44
N ASP A 312 -12.25 -15.72 -26.39
CA ASP A 312 -12.11 -14.49 -25.64
C ASP A 312 -10.81 -14.46 -24.85
N ILE A 313 -10.38 -15.57 -24.26
CA ILE A 313 -9.04 -15.71 -23.65
C ILE A 313 -7.92 -15.46 -24.69
N ALA A 314 -8.05 -15.99 -25.89
CA ALA A 314 -7.09 -15.78 -26.97
C ALA A 314 -7.04 -14.31 -27.43
N LYS A 315 -8.19 -13.62 -27.46
CA LYS A 315 -8.25 -12.19 -27.75
C LYS A 315 -7.58 -11.35 -26.68
N ALA A 316 -7.84 -11.64 -25.39
CA ALA A 316 -7.21 -10.95 -24.27
C ALA A 316 -5.69 -11.08 -24.34
N ARG A 317 -5.15 -12.27 -24.60
CA ARG A 317 -3.70 -12.49 -24.77
C ARG A 317 -3.10 -11.62 -25.87
N LYS A 318 -3.73 -11.58 -27.05
CA LYS A 318 -3.27 -10.74 -28.17
C LYS A 318 -3.38 -9.25 -27.87
N HIS A 319 -4.35 -8.83 -27.07
CA HIS A 319 -4.50 -7.43 -26.69
C HIS A 319 -3.34 -6.99 -25.78
N ILE A 320 -2.97 -7.83 -24.82
CA ILE A 320 -1.82 -7.59 -23.92
C ILE A 320 -0.50 -7.54 -24.70
N GLU A 321 -0.29 -8.49 -25.63
CA GLU A 321 0.92 -8.53 -26.46
C GLU A 321 1.11 -7.23 -27.27
N ARG A 322 0.03 -6.65 -27.80
CA ARG A 322 0.07 -5.40 -28.57
C ARG A 322 0.29 -4.14 -27.74
N GLN A 323 -0.02 -4.17 -26.46
CA GLN A 323 0.26 -3.05 -25.54
C GLN A 323 1.70 -3.08 -25.00
N GLY A 324 2.39 -4.20 -25.11
CA GLY A 324 3.78 -4.40 -24.69
C GLY A 324 4.82 -4.06 -25.77
N GLU A 325 4.41 -3.85 -27.01
CA GLU A 325 5.23 -3.34 -28.12
C GLU A 325 5.19 -1.81 -28.17
#